data_4b0343c81fe0247adbe767ee8d30e2b5
#
_entry.id   4b0343c81fe0247adbe767ee8d30e2b5
#
_cell.length_a   1.000
_cell.length_b   1.000
_cell.length_c   1.000
_cell.angle_alpha   90.00
_cell.angle_beta   90.00
_cell.angle_gamma   90.00
#
_symmetry.space_group_name_H-M   'P 1'
#
loop_
_entity.id
_entity.type
_entity.pdbx_description
1 polymer ?
#
loop_
_entity_poly.entity_id
_entity_poly.type
_entity_poly.pdbx_seq_one_letter_code
_entity_poly.pdbx_strand_id
1 'polypeptide(L)'
;TEQNKIDKSFVINEEKFSLTKLKYAIMVLEKYSLVDGKNSYDGKDILGDFFEGIIRDGFKQSKGQFFTHTNIVTFILWALQLDKLAIQRINTDKEIPYLIDPSAGSGTFLIEYMRFITQNVKYRFKEKLAKNRDVKDKFDEWFMPDHRENKWAKDYIYGIEHNFNLGTASKVNMI
;
A
#
# COMPACT_ATOMS: atom_id res chain seq x y z
N THR A 1 4.00 30.57 -14.52
CA THR A 1 4.98 29.86 -13.68
C THR A 1 4.38 29.73 -12.29
N GLU A 2 3.64 28.63 -12.05
CA GLU A 2 3.19 28.25 -10.70
C GLU A 2 4.40 27.73 -9.95
N GLN A 3 4.93 28.55 -9.08
CA GLN A 3 5.93 28.16 -8.10
C GLN A 3 5.29 27.17 -7.13
N ASN A 4 5.79 25.94 -7.11
CA ASN A 4 5.47 24.94 -6.11
C ASN A 4 5.60 25.55 -4.71
N LYS A 5 4.47 25.86 -4.08
CA LYS A 5 4.41 26.12 -2.65
C LYS A 5 4.71 24.80 -1.96
N ILE A 6 5.95 24.64 -1.52
CA ILE A 6 6.30 23.54 -0.60
C ILE A 6 5.43 23.74 0.64
N ASP A 7 4.58 22.78 0.91
CA ASP A 7 3.73 22.80 2.09
C ASP A 7 4.64 22.77 3.33
N LYS A 8 4.63 23.88 4.08
CA LYS A 8 5.46 24.04 5.28
C LYS A 8 5.19 23.01 6.37
N SER A 9 4.12 22.21 6.23
CA SER A 9 3.80 21.11 7.15
C SER A 9 4.82 19.96 7.12
N PHE A 10 5.63 19.86 6.07
CA PHE A 10 6.72 18.89 5.94
C PHE A 10 8.09 19.40 6.41
N VAL A 11 8.18 20.63 6.90
CA VAL A 11 9.45 21.15 7.45
C VAL A 11 9.69 20.47 8.80
N ILE A 12 10.80 19.73 8.89
CA ILE A 12 11.25 19.14 10.15
C ILE A 12 11.46 20.27 11.15
N ASN A 13 10.74 20.23 12.27
CA ASN A 13 10.89 21.21 13.31
C ASN A 13 12.26 21.00 14.01
N GLU A 14 13.20 21.90 13.73
CA GLU A 14 14.59 21.82 14.23
C GLU A 14 14.68 21.83 15.76
N GLU A 15 13.70 22.45 16.44
CA GLU A 15 13.65 22.44 17.92
C GLU A 15 13.33 21.05 18.48
N LYS A 16 12.58 20.23 17.74
CA LYS A 16 12.17 18.87 18.15
C LYS A 16 13.09 17.78 17.60
N PHE A 17 13.75 18.03 16.47
CA PHE A 17 14.55 17.02 15.80
C PHE A 17 15.90 17.59 15.35
N SER A 18 16.95 17.29 16.10
CA SER A 18 18.28 17.82 15.79
C SER A 18 18.82 17.19 14.48
N LEU A 19 19.56 17.98 13.72
CA LEU A 19 20.22 17.55 12.47
C LEU A 19 21.12 16.32 12.69
N THR A 20 21.71 16.19 13.87
CA THR A 20 22.55 15.04 14.27
C THR A 20 21.73 13.76 14.36
N LYS A 21 20.52 13.82 14.94
CA LYS A 21 19.61 12.67 15.03
C LYS A 21 19.12 12.26 13.65
N LEU A 22 18.82 13.22 12.78
CA LEU A 22 18.43 12.96 11.39
C LEU A 22 19.54 12.27 10.61
N LYS A 23 20.77 12.79 10.68
CA LYS A 23 21.95 12.16 10.06
C LYS A 23 22.18 10.73 10.56
N TYR A 24 22.04 10.50 11.87
CA TYR A 24 22.15 9.17 12.45
C TYR A 24 21.07 8.22 11.92
N ALA A 25 19.81 8.66 11.89
CA ALA A 25 18.70 7.87 11.34
C ALA A 25 18.93 7.52 9.88
N ILE A 26 19.34 8.48 9.04
CA ILE A 26 19.66 8.24 7.63
C ILE A 26 20.79 7.23 7.50
N MET A 27 21.88 7.40 8.26
CA MET A 27 23.04 6.50 8.23
C MET A 27 22.67 5.05 8.62
N VAL A 28 21.72 4.88 9.54
CA VAL A 28 21.22 3.55 9.93
C VAL A 28 20.33 2.98 8.84
N LEU A 29 19.40 3.77 8.30
CA LEU A 29 18.45 3.33 7.28
C LEU A 29 19.12 3.06 5.91
N GLU A 30 20.19 3.81 5.57
CA GLU A 30 20.94 3.63 4.33
C GLU A 30 21.57 2.23 4.20
N LYS A 31 21.81 1.55 5.33
CA LYS A 31 22.33 0.17 5.34
C LYS A 31 21.27 -0.88 5.01
N TYR A 32 20.01 -0.50 5.04
CA TYR A 32 18.89 -1.40 4.77
C TYR A 32 18.21 -0.96 3.48
N SER A 33 18.27 -1.79 2.46
CA SER A 33 17.49 -1.55 1.24
C SER A 33 16.02 -1.83 1.54
N LEU A 34 15.23 -0.77 1.64
CA LEU A 34 13.76 -0.87 1.76
C LEU A 34 13.13 -1.46 0.48
N VAL A 35 13.91 -1.53 -0.61
CA VAL A 35 13.46 -1.99 -1.93
C VAL A 35 13.73 -3.49 -2.14
N ASP A 36 14.75 -4.05 -1.49
CA ASP A 36 15.10 -5.47 -1.64
C ASP A 36 14.09 -6.43 -1.01
N GLY A 37 13.14 -5.92 -0.21
CA GLY A 37 11.98 -6.69 0.24
C GLY A 37 11.03 -7.11 -0.90
N LYS A 38 11.21 -6.62 -2.11
CA LYS A 38 10.39 -6.98 -3.28
C LYS A 38 10.57 -8.43 -3.74
N ASN A 39 11.67 -9.08 -3.41
CA ASN A 39 11.97 -10.46 -3.83
C ASN A 39 11.72 -11.52 -2.77
N SER A 40 11.41 -11.16 -1.54
CA SER A 40 11.03 -12.13 -0.53
C SER A 40 9.53 -12.37 -0.60
N TYR A 41 9.14 -13.55 -1.02
CA TYR A 41 7.79 -14.10 -0.93
C TYR A 41 7.21 -14.08 0.51
N ASP A 42 7.99 -13.72 1.49
CA ASP A 42 7.63 -13.56 2.90
C ASP A 42 7.00 -12.20 3.26
N GLY A 43 6.68 -11.39 2.26
CA GLY A 43 5.71 -10.27 2.36
C GLY A 43 5.65 -9.47 3.66
N LYS A 44 6.77 -9.29 4.36
CA LYS A 44 6.79 -8.42 5.54
C LYS A 44 6.72 -6.98 5.05
N ASP A 45 5.67 -6.31 5.45
CA ASP A 45 5.55 -4.87 5.29
C ASP A 45 6.50 -4.17 6.27
N ILE A 46 7.79 -4.17 5.92
CA ILE A 46 8.84 -3.58 6.77
C ILE A 46 8.55 -2.10 7.01
N LEU A 47 8.00 -1.41 6.01
CA LEU A 47 7.66 0.00 6.14
C LEU A 47 6.41 0.18 7.01
N GLY A 48 5.39 -0.65 6.82
CA GLY A 48 4.20 -0.68 7.66
C GLY A 48 4.52 -1.03 9.10
N ASP A 49 5.33 -2.07 9.33
CA ASP A 49 5.79 -2.47 10.67
C ASP A 49 6.63 -1.36 11.33
N PHE A 50 7.47 -0.67 10.57
CA PHE A 50 8.25 0.47 11.05
C PHE A 50 7.36 1.65 11.43
N PHE A 51 6.41 2.04 10.58
CA PHE A 51 5.45 3.10 10.89
C PHE A 51 4.53 2.69 12.03
N GLU A 52 4.07 1.44 12.07
CA GLU A 52 3.29 0.92 13.18
C GLU A 52 4.07 1.00 14.49
N GLY A 53 5.36 0.66 14.47
CA GLY A 53 6.25 0.79 15.63
C GLY A 53 6.36 2.24 16.13
N ILE A 54 6.65 3.18 15.23
CA ILE A 54 6.76 4.61 15.58
C ILE A 54 5.43 5.17 16.07
N ILE A 55 4.33 4.88 15.39
CA ILE A 55 3.01 5.40 15.74
C ILE A 55 2.55 4.75 17.05
N ARG A 56 2.80 3.45 17.22
CA ARG A 56 2.45 2.69 18.41
C ARG A 56 3.11 3.26 19.66
N ASP A 57 4.37 3.66 19.61
CA ASP A 57 5.09 4.20 20.76
C ASP A 57 4.79 5.68 21.02
N GLY A 58 4.46 6.45 19.96
CA GLY A 58 4.13 7.88 20.07
C GLY A 58 2.66 8.20 20.35
N PHE A 59 1.72 7.33 19.97
CA PHE A 59 0.28 7.59 20.01
C PHE A 59 -0.54 6.63 20.87
N LYS A 60 0.08 5.62 21.48
CA LYS A 60 -0.58 4.51 22.17
C LYS A 60 -1.57 4.88 23.27
N GLN A 61 -1.48 6.05 23.83
CA GLN A 61 -2.22 6.33 25.08
C GLN A 61 -3.43 7.25 24.94
N SER A 62 -3.63 7.93 23.82
CA SER A 62 -4.62 9.00 23.82
C SER A 62 -5.89 8.81 22.99
N LYS A 63 -5.96 7.84 22.05
CA LYS A 63 -7.08 7.81 21.09
C LYS A 63 -7.67 6.44 20.72
N GLY A 64 -7.31 5.33 21.37
CA GLY A 64 -7.95 4.03 21.10
C GLY A 64 -7.79 3.53 19.67
N GLN A 65 -6.74 3.95 18.97
CA GLN A 65 -6.45 3.49 17.61
C GLN A 65 -5.75 2.14 17.67
N PHE A 66 -6.35 1.13 17.03
CA PHE A 66 -5.80 -0.21 16.91
C PHE A 66 -5.46 -0.49 15.44
N PHE A 67 -4.30 -1.09 15.21
CA PHE A 67 -3.91 -1.54 13.89
C PHE A 67 -4.38 -2.97 13.68
N THR A 68 -4.93 -3.24 12.51
CA THR A 68 -5.35 -4.60 12.15
C THR A 68 -4.14 -5.38 11.67
N HIS A 69 -3.90 -6.54 12.27
CA HIS A 69 -2.77 -7.39 11.88
C HIS A 69 -2.96 -7.90 10.44
N THR A 70 -1.89 -7.89 9.65
CA THR A 70 -1.90 -8.30 8.23
C THR A 70 -2.50 -9.67 7.99
N ASN A 71 -2.25 -10.65 8.89
CA ASN A 71 -2.84 -12.00 8.78
C ASN A 71 -4.36 -11.98 8.84
N ILE A 72 -4.95 -11.08 9.63
CA ILE A 72 -6.42 -10.94 9.72
C ILE A 72 -6.95 -10.38 8.40
N VAL A 73 -6.30 -9.35 7.87
CA VAL A 73 -6.67 -8.77 6.57
C VAL A 73 -6.60 -9.83 5.48
N THR A 74 -5.48 -10.54 5.38
CA THR A 74 -5.28 -11.60 4.39
C THR A 74 -6.33 -12.70 4.52
N PHE A 75 -6.66 -13.12 5.75
CA PHE A 75 -7.74 -14.07 6.00
C PHE A 75 -9.10 -13.57 5.47
N ILE A 76 -9.43 -12.30 5.71
CA ILE A 76 -10.68 -11.69 5.22
C ILE A 76 -10.72 -11.69 3.69
N LEU A 77 -9.63 -11.31 3.03
CA LEU A 77 -9.53 -11.28 1.56
C LEU A 77 -9.75 -12.67 0.95
N TRP A 78 -9.17 -13.73 1.57
CA TRP A 78 -9.41 -15.11 1.17
C TRP A 78 -10.82 -15.60 1.48
N ALA A 79 -11.35 -15.29 2.66
CA ALA A 79 -12.70 -15.68 3.07
C ALA A 79 -13.76 -15.10 2.14
N LEU A 80 -13.57 -13.89 1.65
CA LEU A 80 -14.43 -13.23 0.66
C LEU A 80 -14.19 -13.72 -0.78
N GLN A 81 -13.24 -14.62 -1.00
CA GLN A 81 -12.89 -15.18 -2.32
C GLN A 81 -12.60 -14.08 -3.38
N LEU A 82 -11.91 -13.01 -2.96
CA LEU A 82 -11.65 -11.86 -3.83
C LEU A 82 -10.76 -12.21 -5.03
N ASP A 83 -9.96 -13.27 -4.94
CA ASP A 83 -9.22 -13.83 -6.07
C ASP A 83 -10.16 -14.29 -7.19
N LYS A 84 -11.22 -15.02 -6.84
CA LYS A 84 -12.22 -15.50 -7.80
C LYS A 84 -13.04 -14.35 -8.37
N LEU A 85 -13.47 -13.44 -7.49
CA LEU A 85 -14.21 -12.25 -7.90
C LEU A 85 -13.39 -11.39 -8.87
N ALA A 86 -12.10 -11.19 -8.61
CA ALA A 86 -11.22 -10.42 -9.48
C ALA A 86 -11.10 -11.06 -10.87
N ILE A 87 -10.83 -12.36 -10.94
CA ILE A 87 -10.76 -13.08 -12.22
C ILE A 87 -12.09 -12.99 -12.99
N GLN A 88 -13.20 -13.17 -12.30
CA GLN A 88 -14.53 -13.05 -12.92
C GLN A 88 -14.73 -11.65 -13.48
N ARG A 89 -14.56 -10.60 -12.69
CA ARG A 89 -14.79 -9.21 -13.12
C ARG A 89 -13.86 -8.79 -14.27
N ILE A 90 -12.60 -9.19 -14.21
CA ILE A 90 -11.66 -8.91 -15.31
C ILE A 90 -12.14 -9.59 -16.62
N ASN A 91 -12.62 -10.82 -16.54
CA ASN A 91 -13.08 -11.54 -17.72
C ASN A 91 -14.39 -10.97 -18.29
N THR A 92 -15.33 -10.54 -17.43
CA THR A 92 -16.67 -10.04 -17.84
C THR A 92 -16.63 -8.55 -18.11
N ASP A 93 -16.20 -7.77 -17.15
CA ASP A 93 -16.37 -6.32 -17.11
C ASP A 93 -15.11 -5.54 -17.51
N LYS A 94 -13.95 -6.22 -17.59
CA LYS A 94 -12.65 -5.59 -17.82
C LYS A 94 -12.27 -4.64 -16.68
N GLU A 95 -12.66 -5.00 -15.45
CA GLU A 95 -12.45 -4.21 -14.25
C GLU A 95 -11.89 -5.05 -13.12
N ILE A 96 -11.12 -4.40 -12.25
CA ILE A 96 -10.71 -4.96 -10.96
C ILE A 96 -11.79 -4.59 -9.93
N PRO A 97 -12.14 -5.44 -8.96
CA PRO A 97 -13.06 -5.05 -7.89
C PRO A 97 -12.57 -3.83 -7.13
N TYR A 98 -13.47 -2.89 -6.86
CA TYR A 98 -13.15 -1.71 -6.07
C TYR A 98 -13.01 -2.06 -4.58
N LEU A 99 -12.06 -1.41 -3.92
CA LEU A 99 -11.93 -1.42 -2.45
C LEU A 99 -12.11 -0.01 -1.94
N ILE A 100 -12.97 0.14 -0.93
CA ILE A 100 -13.13 1.38 -0.16
C ILE A 100 -12.95 1.05 1.32
N ASP A 101 -11.97 1.67 1.96
CA ASP A 101 -11.79 1.60 3.42
C ASP A 101 -12.15 2.96 4.03
N PRO A 102 -13.29 3.05 4.74
CA PRO A 102 -13.76 4.31 5.35
C PRO A 102 -12.94 4.73 6.58
N SER A 103 -12.03 3.87 7.06
CA SER A 103 -11.21 4.10 8.26
C SER A 103 -9.80 3.55 8.05
N ALA A 104 -9.15 4.00 6.98
CA ALA A 104 -7.97 3.38 6.41
C ALA A 104 -6.75 3.29 7.35
N GLY A 105 -6.68 4.16 8.38
CA GLY A 105 -5.54 4.17 9.29
C GLY A 105 -4.21 4.37 8.56
N SER A 106 -3.26 3.48 8.81
CA SER A 106 -1.98 3.44 8.09
C SER A 106 -2.06 2.82 6.69
N GLY A 107 -3.23 2.35 6.25
CA GLY A 107 -3.45 1.78 4.94
C GLY A 107 -3.26 0.27 4.85
N THR A 108 -3.23 -0.46 5.96
CA THR A 108 -2.98 -1.91 5.97
C THR A 108 -3.93 -2.69 5.05
N PHE A 109 -5.25 -2.41 5.11
CA PHE A 109 -6.21 -3.05 4.21
C PHE A 109 -5.96 -2.71 2.75
N LEU A 110 -5.63 -1.46 2.45
CA LEU A 110 -5.38 -0.99 1.09
C LEU A 110 -4.17 -1.70 0.48
N ILE A 111 -3.08 -1.79 1.25
CA ILE A 111 -1.82 -2.41 0.83
C ILE A 111 -1.98 -3.91 0.66
N GLU A 112 -2.58 -4.58 1.63
CA GLU A 112 -2.79 -6.03 1.57
C GLU A 112 -3.74 -6.42 0.42
N TYR A 113 -4.78 -5.62 0.15
CA TYR A 113 -5.63 -5.82 -1.01
C TYR A 113 -4.85 -5.64 -2.31
N MET A 114 -4.06 -4.59 -2.43
CA MET A 114 -3.22 -4.35 -3.60
C MET A 114 -2.28 -5.53 -3.87
N ARG A 115 -1.58 -6.00 -2.84
CA ARG A 115 -0.71 -7.18 -2.91
C ARG A 115 -1.48 -8.43 -3.30
N PHE A 116 -2.62 -8.67 -2.64
CA PHE A 116 -3.45 -9.84 -2.87
C PHE A 116 -3.92 -9.93 -4.32
N ILE A 117 -4.45 -8.84 -4.89
CA ILE A 117 -4.90 -8.80 -6.28
C ILE A 117 -3.72 -9.02 -7.23
N THR A 118 -2.62 -8.30 -7.04
CA THR A 118 -1.44 -8.44 -7.90
C THR A 118 -0.90 -9.86 -7.87
N GLN A 119 -0.74 -10.47 -6.70
CA GLN A 119 -0.25 -11.85 -6.57
C GLN A 119 -1.18 -12.86 -7.22
N ASN A 120 -2.47 -12.74 -7.01
CA ASN A 120 -3.43 -13.73 -7.51
C ASN A 120 -3.72 -13.54 -9.00
N VAL A 121 -3.88 -12.31 -9.48
CA VAL A 121 -4.22 -12.05 -10.89
C VAL A 121 -2.98 -12.14 -11.78
N LYS A 122 -1.88 -11.46 -11.41
CA LYS A 122 -0.68 -11.38 -12.25
C LYS A 122 0.11 -12.70 -12.27
N TYR A 123 0.24 -13.35 -11.10
CA TYR A 123 1.17 -14.48 -10.96
C TYR A 123 0.45 -15.82 -10.82
N ARG A 124 -0.51 -15.95 -9.90
CA ARG A 124 -1.05 -17.26 -9.52
C ARG A 124 -2.11 -17.80 -10.47
N PHE A 125 -3.00 -16.95 -10.96
CA PHE A 125 -4.17 -17.35 -11.74
C PHE A 125 -4.26 -16.66 -13.10
N LYS A 126 -3.13 -16.20 -13.62
CA LYS A 126 -3.07 -15.53 -14.94
C LYS A 126 -3.67 -16.39 -16.06
N GLU A 127 -3.51 -17.69 -15.99
CA GLU A 127 -4.05 -18.65 -16.97
C GLU A 127 -5.59 -18.72 -16.98
N LYS A 128 -6.26 -18.24 -15.91
CA LYS A 128 -7.72 -18.17 -15.82
C LYS A 128 -8.32 -16.93 -16.48
N LEU A 129 -7.48 -15.99 -16.92
CA LEU A 129 -7.92 -14.83 -17.65
C LEU A 129 -8.31 -15.20 -19.08
N ALA A 130 -9.35 -14.56 -19.59
CA ALA A 130 -9.81 -14.77 -20.97
C ALA A 130 -8.70 -14.36 -21.95
N LYS A 131 -8.47 -15.22 -22.98
CA LYS A 131 -7.44 -15.02 -24.00
C LYS A 131 -7.92 -14.12 -25.13
N ASN A 132 -8.71 -13.09 -24.85
CA ASN A 132 -9.13 -12.11 -25.82
C ASN A 132 -8.27 -10.84 -25.72
N ARG A 133 -8.30 -10.03 -26.77
CA ARG A 133 -7.47 -8.84 -26.91
C ARG A 133 -7.76 -7.82 -25.78
N ASP A 134 -9.03 -7.58 -25.49
CA ASP A 134 -9.45 -6.55 -24.53
C ASP A 134 -8.96 -6.85 -23.12
N VAL A 135 -9.06 -8.11 -22.68
CA VAL A 135 -8.53 -8.55 -21.36
C VAL A 135 -7.01 -8.45 -21.33
N LYS A 136 -6.34 -8.82 -22.43
CA LYS A 136 -4.89 -8.72 -22.52
C LYS A 136 -4.42 -7.27 -22.43
N ASP A 137 -5.03 -6.38 -23.22
CA ASP A 137 -4.65 -4.96 -23.24
C ASP A 137 -4.83 -4.32 -21.84
N LYS A 138 -5.94 -4.64 -21.14
CA LYS A 138 -6.17 -4.20 -19.76
C LYS A 138 -5.18 -4.80 -18.77
N PHE A 139 -4.87 -6.08 -18.89
CA PHE A 139 -3.88 -6.73 -18.05
C PHE A 139 -2.50 -6.07 -18.21
N ASP A 140 -2.08 -5.81 -19.45
CA ASP A 140 -0.80 -5.16 -19.73
C ASP A 140 -0.79 -3.71 -19.24
N GLU A 141 -1.92 -2.98 -19.31
CA GLU A 141 -2.07 -1.65 -18.75
C GLU A 141 -1.90 -1.64 -17.22
N TRP A 142 -2.51 -2.59 -16.51
CA TRP A 142 -2.53 -2.62 -15.04
C TRP A 142 -1.24 -3.15 -14.43
N PHE A 143 -0.63 -4.17 -15.05
CA PHE A 143 0.48 -4.92 -14.49
C PHE A 143 1.76 -4.78 -15.31
N MET A 144 2.02 -3.58 -15.81
CA MET A 144 3.25 -3.31 -16.58
C MET A 144 4.50 -3.73 -15.80
N PRO A 145 5.54 -4.24 -16.51
CA PRO A 145 6.86 -4.43 -15.91
C PRO A 145 7.44 -3.08 -15.43
N ASP A 146 8.46 -3.13 -14.59
CA ASP A 146 9.25 -1.98 -14.15
C ASP A 146 8.53 -0.98 -13.23
N HIS A 147 8.51 -1.27 -11.94
CA HIS A 147 8.09 -0.36 -10.85
C HIS A 147 6.64 0.18 -10.95
N ARG A 148 5.87 -0.24 -11.93
CA ARG A 148 4.48 0.18 -12.18
C ARG A 148 3.48 -0.96 -12.11
N GLU A 149 3.84 -2.08 -11.51
CA GLU A 149 2.97 -3.26 -11.48
C GLU A 149 1.67 -3.08 -10.68
N ASN A 150 1.59 -2.02 -9.87
CA ASN A 150 0.40 -1.67 -9.12
C ASN A 150 -0.29 -0.40 -9.64
N LYS A 151 -0.04 -0.01 -10.89
CA LYS A 151 -0.62 1.19 -11.50
C LYS A 151 -2.16 1.22 -11.42
N TRP A 152 -2.78 0.05 -11.46
CA TRP A 152 -4.22 -0.11 -11.33
C TRP A 152 -4.78 0.38 -9.98
N ALA A 153 -3.97 0.35 -8.92
CA ALA A 153 -4.44 0.65 -7.56
C ALA A 153 -5.06 2.05 -7.43
N LYS A 154 -4.50 3.04 -8.12
CA LYS A 154 -4.99 4.44 -8.09
C LYS A 154 -6.44 4.60 -8.55
N ASP A 155 -6.94 3.69 -9.40
CA ASP A 155 -8.26 3.76 -9.99
C ASP A 155 -9.28 2.87 -9.26
N TYR A 156 -8.81 1.93 -8.42
CA TYR A 156 -9.65 0.90 -7.79
C TYR A 156 -9.55 0.83 -6.26
N ILE A 157 -8.60 1.55 -5.65
CA ILE A 157 -8.41 1.52 -4.19
C ILE A 157 -8.62 2.91 -3.61
N TYR A 158 -9.53 3.00 -2.64
CA TYR A 158 -9.89 4.26 -1.98
C TYR A 158 -9.81 4.09 -0.47
N GLY A 159 -9.25 5.09 0.22
CA GLY A 159 -9.18 5.14 1.67
C GLY A 159 -9.60 6.50 2.19
N ILE A 160 -10.33 6.50 3.31
CA ILE A 160 -10.68 7.71 4.06
C ILE A 160 -10.01 7.61 5.43
N GLU A 161 -9.24 8.64 5.80
CA GLU A 161 -8.61 8.73 7.11
C GLU A 161 -8.73 10.15 7.65
N HIS A 162 -9.26 10.25 8.88
CA HIS A 162 -9.44 11.54 9.54
C HIS A 162 -8.15 12.09 10.11
N ASN A 163 -7.26 11.21 10.58
CA ASN A 163 -5.99 11.61 11.15
C ASN A 163 -4.98 11.91 10.05
N PHE A 164 -4.55 13.18 9.96
CA PHE A 164 -3.62 13.64 8.92
C PHE A 164 -2.32 12.84 8.88
N ASN A 165 -1.74 12.50 10.04
CA ASN A 165 -0.47 11.76 10.09
C ASN A 165 -0.62 10.32 9.60
N LEU A 166 -1.72 9.65 9.98
CA LEU A 166 -2.03 8.31 9.49
C LEU A 166 -2.36 8.31 7.99
N GLY A 167 -3.14 9.29 7.53
CA GLY A 167 -3.41 9.44 6.11
C GLY A 167 -2.15 9.72 5.28
N THR A 168 -1.19 10.45 5.84
CA THR A 168 0.12 10.66 5.20
C THR A 168 0.93 9.37 5.18
N ALA A 169 0.97 8.62 6.29
CA ALA A 169 1.62 7.32 6.35
C ALA A 169 1.02 6.34 5.33
N SER A 170 -0.31 6.28 5.25
CA SER A 170 -1.02 5.45 4.27
C SER A 170 -0.61 5.80 2.83
N LYS A 171 -0.54 7.10 2.49
CA LYS A 171 -0.08 7.55 1.15
C LYS A 171 1.35 7.11 0.85
N VAL A 172 2.25 7.25 1.82
CA VAL A 172 3.66 6.82 1.66
C VAL A 172 3.76 5.31 1.47
N ASN A 173 2.96 4.56 2.22
CA ASN A 173 2.93 3.09 2.11
C ASN A 173 2.38 2.58 0.77
N MET A 174 1.57 3.38 0.07
CA MET A 174 0.98 3.01 -1.23
C MET A 174 1.86 3.34 -2.44
N ILE A 175 2.99 4.04 -2.25
CA ILE A 175 3.97 4.36 -3.30
C ILE A 175 4.93 3.20 -3.52
#